data_ac05240948e035e8fc45b0fc194722bb
#
_entry.id   ac05240948e035e8fc45b0fc194722bb
#
_cell.length_a   1.000
_cell.length_b   1.000
_cell.length_c   1.000
_cell.angle_alpha   90.00
_cell.angle_beta   90.00
_cell.angle_gamma   90.00
#
_symmetry.space_group_name_H-M   'P 1'
#
loop_
_entity.id
_entity.type
_entity.pdbx_description
1 polymer ?
#
loop_
_entity_poly.entity_id
_entity_poly.type
_entity_poly.pdbx_seq_one_letter_code
_entity_poly.pdbx_strand_id
1 'polypeptide(L)'
;MLNLRSYSSRKALLAVLLVWFGCGHVALSESDAATSADAKLLVALTADFDRLAPQTVRPAQGYIRFPFLIPAGYYAQMWDWDGFFIGLHWANQNAADAKYLRDWAISFANSADAEGYVAGCITPDGPRPLFGKFAMKPFLAQGALVAAEQLHGDSWIRPLWPALQRIVAYRERTQLDARWGLWFWDNAMQSGADNNAALTNDPNDRSAILAVDASFWAMREYLAMGALASRLGHPAEAQTYRRKAAATRRAILKNLWLPREAIFLNRRRDTGAWIRVISWSSLLPLADGLLSPTDARRMIRLHLLNRDEMRSDSGFRSLAKNDPAYNNQAIINPYSNWRGPIWINANFMDWLALRRYGYRAQSRWLAVTLAAMLHRDIAQWGSMHEDYNAETGAGLAPTPAQSPGGKFAGFVGWNLLAEDMLQCEASQSDGHCAIIREFSLESPLAHLP
;
A
#
# COMPACT_ATOMS: atom_id res chain seq x y z
N MET A 1 -30.41 -0.79 -12.51
CA MET A 1 -29.68 -1.03 -13.76
C MET A 1 -28.59 0.03 -13.88
N LEU A 2 -27.37 -0.25 -13.45
CA LEU A 2 -26.24 0.63 -13.54
C LEU A 2 -25.64 0.57 -14.93
N ASN A 3 -25.51 1.72 -15.57
CA ASN A 3 -25.08 1.86 -16.96
C ASN A 3 -23.55 1.61 -17.07
N LEU A 4 -23.15 0.44 -17.52
CA LEU A 4 -21.77 0.00 -17.74
C LEU A 4 -21.16 0.55 -19.05
N ARG A 5 -21.34 1.83 -19.38
CA ARG A 5 -20.95 2.40 -20.67
C ARG A 5 -19.68 3.27 -20.67
N SER A 6 -18.74 3.14 -19.78
CA SER A 6 -17.52 3.96 -19.84
C SER A 6 -16.20 3.21 -20.12
N TYR A 7 -16.23 1.90 -20.31
CA TYR A 7 -15.01 1.09 -20.56
C TYR A 7 -14.53 1.02 -22.01
N SER A 8 -15.27 1.62 -22.97
CA SER A 8 -15.00 1.42 -24.42
C SER A 8 -13.98 2.38 -25.06
N SER A 9 -13.52 3.43 -24.38
CA SER A 9 -12.67 4.45 -25.01
C SER A 9 -11.17 4.12 -25.04
N ARG A 10 -10.71 3.07 -24.35
CA ARG A 10 -9.29 2.67 -24.34
C ARG A 10 -8.87 1.75 -25.50
N LYS A 11 -9.80 1.18 -26.23
CA LYS A 11 -9.49 0.28 -27.37
C LYS A 11 -8.83 0.96 -28.56
N ALA A 12 -8.89 2.28 -28.66
CA ALA A 12 -8.41 3.03 -29.82
C ALA A 12 -6.88 3.28 -29.81
N LEU A 13 -6.20 3.29 -28.64
CA LEU A 13 -4.76 3.57 -28.59
C LEU A 13 -3.86 2.34 -28.72
N LEU A 14 -4.34 1.15 -28.36
CA LEU A 14 -3.56 -0.10 -28.51
C LEU A 14 -3.57 -0.66 -29.93
N ALA A 15 -4.56 -0.32 -30.75
CA ALA A 15 -4.71 -0.86 -32.12
C ALA A 15 -3.75 -0.24 -33.17
N VAL A 16 -3.08 0.87 -32.85
CA VAL A 16 -2.20 1.57 -33.81
C VAL A 16 -0.79 0.98 -33.88
N LEU A 17 -0.39 0.13 -32.92
CA LEU A 17 0.97 -0.46 -32.85
C LEU A 17 1.11 -1.81 -33.58
N LEU A 18 0.07 -2.36 -34.18
CA LEU A 18 0.08 -3.71 -34.77
C LEU A 18 0.07 -3.77 -36.30
N VAL A 19 0.10 -2.65 -37.04
CA VAL A 19 -0.11 -2.65 -38.51
C VAL A 19 1.17 -2.46 -39.33
N TRP A 20 2.37 -2.46 -38.76
CA TRP A 20 3.61 -2.31 -39.55
C TRP A 20 4.63 -3.40 -39.25
N PHE A 21 4.47 -4.60 -39.78
CA PHE A 21 5.58 -5.55 -40.00
C PHE A 21 5.31 -6.47 -41.21
N GLY A 22 5.79 -6.02 -42.35
CA GLY A 22 6.07 -6.88 -43.52
C GLY A 22 7.55 -7.29 -43.49
N CYS A 23 7.79 -8.60 -43.55
CA CYS A 23 9.02 -9.33 -43.92
C CYS A 23 10.38 -8.65 -43.75
N GLY A 24 11.05 -8.98 -42.68
CA GLY A 24 12.50 -8.88 -42.52
C GLY A 24 12.87 -9.58 -41.22
N HIS A 25 13.60 -10.71 -41.29
CA HIS A 25 14.17 -11.36 -40.13
C HIS A 25 15.27 -10.47 -39.55
N VAL A 26 14.90 -9.45 -38.79
CA VAL A 26 15.83 -8.72 -37.92
C VAL A 26 15.85 -9.50 -36.61
N ALA A 27 17.00 -10.02 -36.22
CA ALA A 27 17.21 -10.56 -34.87
C ALA A 27 16.92 -9.41 -33.89
N LEU A 28 15.79 -9.50 -33.19
CA LEU A 28 15.44 -8.54 -32.13
C LEU A 28 16.54 -8.61 -31.07
N SER A 29 17.03 -7.44 -30.61
CA SER A 29 17.95 -7.41 -29.48
C SER A 29 17.25 -8.03 -28.25
N GLU A 30 18.03 -8.56 -27.29
CA GLU A 30 17.44 -9.11 -26.04
C GLU A 30 16.54 -8.09 -25.33
N SER A 31 16.87 -6.80 -25.46
CA SER A 31 16.04 -5.70 -24.90
C SER A 31 14.69 -5.57 -25.60
N ASP A 32 14.63 -5.72 -26.93
CA ASP A 32 13.39 -5.62 -27.70
C ASP A 32 12.48 -6.84 -27.47
N ALA A 33 13.09 -8.02 -27.34
CA ALA A 33 12.36 -9.26 -27.03
C ALA A 33 11.77 -9.21 -25.61
N ALA A 34 12.52 -8.73 -24.62
CA ALA A 34 12.04 -8.55 -23.25
C ALA A 34 10.90 -7.52 -23.18
N THR A 35 11.02 -6.38 -23.88
CA THR A 35 9.96 -5.35 -23.95
C THR A 35 8.68 -5.90 -24.60
N SER A 36 8.81 -6.75 -25.63
CA SER A 36 7.68 -7.43 -26.27
C SER A 36 6.99 -8.45 -25.36
N ALA A 37 7.76 -9.16 -24.52
CA ALA A 37 7.22 -10.12 -23.55
C ALA A 37 6.44 -9.41 -22.42
N ASP A 38 6.96 -8.30 -21.89
CA ASP A 38 6.31 -7.49 -20.86
C ASP A 38 4.99 -6.87 -21.39
N ALA A 39 4.98 -6.42 -22.64
CA ALA A 39 3.77 -5.89 -23.27
C ALA A 39 2.67 -6.97 -23.41
N LYS A 40 3.05 -8.21 -23.77
CA LYS A 40 2.11 -9.34 -23.82
C LYS A 40 1.58 -9.69 -22.42
N LEU A 41 2.46 -9.72 -21.42
CA LEU A 41 2.05 -9.97 -20.04
C LEU A 41 1.10 -8.88 -19.53
N LEU A 42 1.37 -7.61 -19.83
CA LEU A 42 0.48 -6.50 -19.46
C LEU A 42 -0.90 -6.67 -20.08
N VAL A 43 -1.00 -6.99 -21.38
CA VAL A 43 -2.28 -7.22 -22.05
C VAL A 43 -3.04 -8.38 -21.39
N ALA A 44 -2.36 -9.47 -21.06
CA ALA A 44 -2.97 -10.64 -20.42
C ALA A 44 -3.45 -10.31 -19.00
N LEU A 45 -2.63 -9.63 -18.19
CA LEU A 45 -2.99 -9.24 -16.83
C LEU A 45 -4.14 -8.21 -16.82
N THR A 46 -4.12 -7.24 -17.73
CA THR A 46 -5.23 -6.27 -17.88
C THR A 46 -6.54 -6.98 -18.19
N ALA A 47 -6.54 -7.98 -19.09
CA ALA A 47 -7.74 -8.77 -19.37
C ALA A 47 -8.25 -9.56 -18.15
N ASP A 48 -7.35 -10.08 -17.34
CA ASP A 48 -7.70 -10.73 -16.07
C ASP A 48 -8.28 -9.74 -15.07
N PHE A 49 -7.69 -8.57 -14.94
CA PHE A 49 -8.12 -7.55 -13.98
C PHE A 49 -9.41 -6.83 -14.43
N ASP A 50 -9.65 -6.66 -15.72
CA ASP A 50 -10.94 -6.21 -16.26
C ASP A 50 -12.11 -7.06 -15.74
N ARG A 51 -11.86 -8.35 -15.52
CA ARG A 51 -12.83 -9.31 -14.97
C ARG A 51 -12.90 -9.31 -13.44
N LEU A 52 -11.78 -9.10 -12.76
CA LEU A 52 -11.68 -9.26 -11.30
C LEU A 52 -11.88 -7.94 -10.55
N ALA A 53 -11.32 -6.82 -11.02
CA ALA A 53 -11.37 -5.54 -10.33
C ALA A 53 -12.80 -5.06 -10.02
N PRO A 54 -13.82 -5.24 -10.91
CA PRO A 54 -15.20 -4.88 -10.58
C PRO A 54 -15.75 -5.60 -9.33
N GLN A 55 -15.19 -6.75 -8.94
CA GLN A 55 -15.59 -7.46 -7.73
C GLN A 55 -15.22 -6.72 -6.44
N THR A 56 -14.28 -5.78 -6.53
CA THR A 56 -13.87 -4.94 -5.38
C THR A 56 -14.86 -3.81 -5.08
N VAL A 57 -15.83 -3.56 -5.95
CA VAL A 57 -16.83 -2.50 -5.76
C VAL A 57 -18.17 -3.09 -5.41
N ARG A 58 -18.76 -2.61 -4.33
CA ARG A 58 -20.13 -2.95 -3.91
C ARG A 58 -21.05 -1.74 -4.01
N PRO A 59 -22.33 -1.93 -4.33
CA PRO A 59 -23.32 -0.83 -4.28
C PRO A 59 -23.51 -0.37 -2.83
N ALA A 60 -23.97 0.87 -2.67
CA ALA A 60 -24.37 1.40 -1.36
C ALA A 60 -25.34 0.45 -0.65
N GLN A 61 -25.10 0.17 0.63
CA GLN A 61 -25.90 -0.75 1.42
C GLN A 61 -25.90 -0.36 2.90
N GLY A 62 -27.07 -0.35 3.53
CA GLY A 62 -27.22 -0.12 4.97
C GLY A 62 -26.60 1.19 5.43
N TYR A 63 -25.65 1.09 6.35
CA TYR A 63 -24.90 2.23 6.88
C TYR A 63 -24.04 2.92 5.80
N ILE A 64 -23.49 2.17 4.85
CA ILE A 64 -22.60 2.69 3.80
C ILE A 64 -23.45 3.30 2.68
N ARG A 65 -23.42 4.62 2.57
CA ARG A 65 -24.29 5.41 1.70
C ARG A 65 -23.82 5.56 0.25
N PHE A 66 -22.61 5.13 -0.04
CA PHE A 66 -21.99 5.23 -1.37
C PHE A 66 -21.53 3.85 -1.85
N PRO A 67 -21.28 3.67 -3.15
CA PRO A 67 -20.54 2.50 -3.61
C PRO A 67 -19.21 2.40 -2.84
N PHE A 68 -18.84 1.20 -2.39
CA PHE A 68 -17.73 1.03 -1.48
C PHE A 68 -16.76 -0.07 -1.91
N LEU A 69 -15.52 0.07 -1.48
CA LEU A 69 -14.42 -0.82 -1.81
C LEU A 69 -14.28 -1.95 -0.78
N ILE A 70 -14.12 -3.17 -1.28
CA ILE A 70 -13.82 -4.36 -0.49
C ILE A 70 -12.66 -5.13 -1.11
N PRO A 71 -11.89 -5.95 -0.38
CA PRO A 71 -10.86 -6.79 -0.98
C PRO A 71 -11.41 -7.84 -1.95
N ALA A 72 -12.71 -8.11 -1.92
CA ALA A 72 -13.42 -9.16 -2.66
C ALA A 72 -13.02 -10.59 -2.24
N GLY A 73 -13.57 -11.58 -2.91
CA GLY A 73 -13.30 -12.97 -2.60
C GLY A 73 -13.69 -13.34 -1.16
N TYR A 74 -12.70 -13.58 -0.32
CA TYR A 74 -12.87 -13.94 1.07
C TYR A 74 -13.47 -12.83 1.95
N TYR A 75 -13.18 -11.56 1.62
CA TYR A 75 -13.60 -10.39 2.40
C TYR A 75 -14.77 -9.64 1.77
N ALA A 76 -15.76 -9.30 2.59
CA ALA A 76 -16.94 -8.54 2.18
C ALA A 76 -17.07 -7.16 2.84
N GLN A 77 -16.15 -6.81 3.73
CA GLN A 77 -16.16 -5.58 4.51
C GLN A 77 -15.32 -4.49 3.83
N MET A 78 -15.65 -3.22 4.09
CA MET A 78 -14.81 -2.09 3.74
C MET A 78 -13.75 -1.89 4.82
N TRP A 79 -12.49 -2.11 4.46
CA TRP A 79 -11.34 -1.95 5.33
C TRP A 79 -10.61 -0.63 5.07
N ASP A 80 -9.82 -0.18 6.05
CA ASP A 80 -9.09 1.08 5.98
C ASP A 80 -7.96 1.04 4.93
N TRP A 81 -6.86 0.30 5.15
CA TRP A 81 -5.74 0.33 4.22
C TRP A 81 -6.00 -0.45 2.91
N ASP A 82 -6.84 -1.52 2.96
CA ASP A 82 -7.26 -2.22 1.74
C ASP A 82 -7.99 -1.27 0.81
N GLY A 83 -9.00 -0.56 1.32
CA GLY A 83 -9.76 0.41 0.54
C GLY A 83 -8.89 1.55 0.00
N PHE A 84 -7.86 1.95 0.74
CA PHE A 84 -6.88 2.92 0.26
C PHE A 84 -6.11 2.39 -0.95
N PHE A 85 -5.48 1.21 -0.87
CA PHE A 85 -4.69 0.66 -1.97
C PHE A 85 -5.54 0.26 -3.18
N ILE A 86 -6.74 -0.29 -2.97
CA ILE A 86 -7.69 -0.57 -4.04
C ILE A 86 -8.11 0.73 -4.72
N GLY A 87 -8.40 1.76 -3.93
CA GLY A 87 -8.77 3.08 -4.44
C GLY A 87 -7.67 3.77 -5.23
N LEU A 88 -6.40 3.58 -4.87
CA LEU A 88 -5.26 4.04 -5.67
C LEU A 88 -5.27 3.41 -7.07
N HIS A 89 -5.46 2.10 -7.16
CA HIS A 89 -5.57 1.42 -8.44
C HIS A 89 -6.71 2.01 -9.30
N TRP A 90 -7.92 2.12 -8.74
CA TRP A 90 -9.05 2.68 -9.47
C TRP A 90 -8.79 4.11 -9.95
N ALA A 91 -8.21 4.96 -9.10
CA ALA A 91 -7.85 6.34 -9.43
C ALA A 91 -6.79 6.40 -10.55
N ASN A 92 -5.80 5.49 -10.52
CA ASN A 92 -4.76 5.40 -11.54
C ASN A 92 -5.29 4.91 -12.89
N GLN A 93 -6.21 3.93 -12.88
CA GLN A 93 -6.79 3.39 -14.11
C GLN A 93 -7.69 4.39 -14.83
N ASN A 94 -8.49 5.17 -14.08
CA ASN A 94 -9.33 6.22 -14.63
C ASN A 94 -9.57 7.30 -13.58
N ALA A 95 -9.21 8.55 -13.87
CA ALA A 95 -9.40 9.67 -12.97
C ALA A 95 -10.85 9.80 -12.43
N ALA A 96 -11.87 9.49 -13.24
CA ALA A 96 -13.27 9.51 -12.80
C ALA A 96 -13.60 8.43 -11.74
N ASP A 97 -12.83 7.36 -11.68
CA ASP A 97 -13.03 6.27 -10.73
C ASP A 97 -12.33 6.53 -9.38
N ALA A 98 -11.57 7.62 -9.25
CA ALA A 98 -11.17 8.18 -7.96
C ALA A 98 -12.36 8.54 -7.05
N LYS A 99 -13.59 8.55 -7.63
CA LYS A 99 -14.84 8.63 -6.84
C LYS A 99 -14.95 7.54 -5.78
N TYR A 100 -14.45 6.33 -6.04
CA TYR A 100 -14.48 5.25 -5.06
C TYR A 100 -13.57 5.54 -3.86
N LEU A 101 -12.41 6.13 -4.08
CA LEU A 101 -11.51 6.57 -3.02
C LEU A 101 -12.09 7.77 -2.25
N ARG A 102 -12.75 8.71 -2.96
CA ARG A 102 -13.51 9.79 -2.31
C ARG A 102 -14.62 9.22 -1.40
N ASP A 103 -15.41 8.28 -1.92
CA ASP A 103 -16.56 7.72 -1.21
C ASP A 103 -16.11 6.88 0.01
N TRP A 104 -14.97 6.19 -0.11
CA TRP A 104 -14.27 5.55 0.99
C TRP A 104 -13.86 6.57 2.06
N ALA A 105 -13.23 7.68 1.67
CA ALA A 105 -12.81 8.73 2.60
C ALA A 105 -14.00 9.39 3.31
N ILE A 106 -15.09 9.68 2.59
CA ILE A 106 -16.32 10.21 3.16
C ILE A 106 -16.91 9.24 4.19
N SER A 107 -16.98 7.95 3.86
CA SER A 107 -17.57 6.93 4.73
C SER A 107 -16.80 6.78 6.03
N PHE A 108 -15.47 6.73 5.98
CA PHE A 108 -14.63 6.66 7.18
C PHE A 108 -14.68 7.94 7.99
N ALA A 109 -14.59 9.12 7.37
CA ALA A 109 -14.66 10.39 8.07
C ALA A 109 -16.00 10.59 8.81
N ASN A 110 -17.11 10.19 8.18
CA ASN A 110 -18.46 10.28 8.78
C ASN A 110 -18.70 9.21 9.86
N SER A 111 -17.89 8.16 9.94
CA SER A 111 -17.98 7.15 10.99
C SER A 111 -17.27 7.55 12.29
N ALA A 112 -16.54 8.68 12.29
CA ALA A 112 -15.83 9.15 13.47
C ALA A 112 -16.81 9.46 14.62
N ASP A 113 -16.47 8.96 15.82
CA ASP A 113 -17.18 9.34 17.05
C ASP A 113 -16.83 10.79 17.48
N ALA A 114 -17.45 11.25 18.56
CA ALA A 114 -17.23 12.60 19.09
C ALA A 114 -15.76 12.87 19.48
N GLU A 115 -15.03 11.82 19.88
CA GLU A 115 -13.63 11.89 20.26
C GLU A 115 -12.67 11.85 19.05
N GLY A 116 -13.17 11.46 17.87
CA GLY A 116 -12.39 11.27 16.65
C GLY A 116 -11.90 9.84 16.44
N TYR A 117 -12.38 8.87 17.22
CA TYR A 117 -12.10 7.47 16.95
C TYR A 117 -12.85 7.02 15.69
N VAL A 118 -12.14 6.28 14.85
CA VAL A 118 -12.67 5.62 13.65
C VAL A 118 -12.21 4.16 13.66
N ALA A 119 -13.15 3.23 13.51
CA ALA A 119 -12.83 1.82 13.36
C ALA A 119 -12.13 1.55 12.01
N GLY A 120 -11.19 0.60 11.97
CA GLY A 120 -10.50 0.22 10.73
C GLY A 120 -11.37 -0.58 9.75
N CYS A 121 -12.63 -0.88 10.11
CA CYS A 121 -13.57 -1.66 9.31
C CYS A 121 -14.98 -1.07 9.41
N ILE A 122 -15.67 -0.96 8.28
CA ILE A 122 -17.08 -0.58 8.18
C ILE A 122 -17.85 -1.67 7.43
N THR A 123 -19.00 -2.06 7.96
CA THR A 123 -19.93 -3.00 7.34
C THR A 123 -21.26 -2.31 7.01
N PRO A 124 -22.17 -2.95 6.27
CA PRO A 124 -23.52 -2.43 6.09
C PRO A 124 -24.30 -2.17 7.39
N ASP A 125 -23.91 -2.81 8.50
CA ASP A 125 -24.51 -2.59 9.82
C ASP A 125 -23.87 -1.40 10.59
N GLY A 126 -22.71 -0.90 10.12
CA GLY A 126 -22.00 0.23 10.71
C GLY A 126 -20.51 -0.03 10.96
N PRO A 127 -19.83 0.92 11.63
CA PRO A 127 -18.44 0.77 12.04
C PRO A 127 -18.24 -0.44 12.95
N ARG A 128 -17.23 -1.24 12.68
CA ARG A 128 -16.96 -2.46 13.42
C ARG A 128 -15.59 -2.43 14.07
N PRO A 129 -15.47 -2.09 15.35
CA PRO A 129 -14.24 -2.22 16.11
C PRO A 129 -13.81 -3.68 16.13
N LEU A 130 -12.61 -3.98 15.65
CA LEU A 130 -12.01 -5.31 15.67
C LEU A 130 -10.84 -5.33 16.63
N PHE A 131 -10.57 -6.50 17.22
CA PHE A 131 -9.42 -6.74 18.10
C PHE A 131 -9.30 -5.74 19.26
N GLY A 132 -10.43 -5.32 19.80
CA GLY A 132 -10.53 -4.21 20.72
C GLY A 132 -10.87 -2.91 19.99
N LYS A 133 -10.50 -1.76 20.55
CA LYS A 133 -10.80 -0.43 19.99
C LYS A 133 -9.60 0.12 19.21
N PHE A 134 -9.05 -0.63 18.25
CA PHE A 134 -7.99 -0.13 17.39
C PHE A 134 -8.55 0.90 16.39
N ALA A 135 -7.94 2.08 16.37
CA ALA A 135 -8.28 3.09 15.39
C ALA A 135 -7.78 2.70 14.00
N MET A 136 -8.50 3.16 12.96
CA MET A 136 -8.05 3.01 11.57
C MET A 136 -6.61 3.50 11.40
N LYS A 137 -5.89 2.92 10.45
CA LYS A 137 -4.53 3.32 10.09
C LYS A 137 -4.51 4.71 9.43
N PRO A 138 -3.40 5.46 9.43
CA PRO A 138 -3.33 6.85 8.96
C PRO A 138 -3.27 6.96 7.43
N PHE A 139 -4.36 6.62 6.76
CA PHE A 139 -4.50 6.69 5.31
C PHE A 139 -5.63 7.63 4.84
N LEU A 140 -6.41 8.18 5.78
CA LEU A 140 -7.65 8.86 5.42
C LEU A 140 -7.42 10.16 4.66
N ALA A 141 -6.54 11.02 5.17
CA ALA A 141 -6.19 12.26 4.48
C ALA A 141 -5.39 12.00 3.20
N GLN A 142 -4.57 10.94 3.18
CA GLN A 142 -3.83 10.53 1.98
C GLN A 142 -4.80 10.15 0.87
N GLY A 143 -5.78 9.28 1.14
CA GLY A 143 -6.80 8.90 0.16
C GLY A 143 -7.67 10.08 -0.28
N ALA A 144 -8.05 10.95 0.66
CA ALA A 144 -8.81 12.15 0.34
C ALA A 144 -8.03 13.10 -0.59
N LEU A 145 -6.72 13.25 -0.39
CA LEU A 145 -5.87 14.08 -1.24
C LEU A 145 -5.79 13.52 -2.66
N VAL A 146 -5.50 12.23 -2.82
CA VAL A 146 -5.44 11.57 -4.13
C VAL A 146 -6.78 11.73 -4.87
N ALA A 147 -7.89 11.47 -4.19
CA ALA A 147 -9.21 11.63 -4.79
C ALA A 147 -9.50 13.08 -5.22
N ALA A 148 -9.09 14.07 -4.42
CA ALA A 148 -9.26 15.48 -4.75
C ALA A 148 -8.43 15.91 -5.95
N GLU A 149 -7.22 15.38 -6.09
CA GLU A 149 -6.33 15.66 -7.21
C GLU A 149 -6.86 15.07 -8.51
N GLN A 150 -7.26 13.81 -8.48
CA GLN A 150 -7.77 13.10 -9.66
C GLN A 150 -9.13 13.63 -10.13
N LEU A 151 -10.03 13.94 -9.21
CA LEU A 151 -11.36 14.49 -9.53
C LEU A 151 -11.32 16.01 -9.80
N HIS A 152 -10.16 16.65 -9.72
CA HIS A 152 -9.99 18.09 -9.88
C HIS A 152 -10.95 18.92 -9.04
N GLY A 153 -11.26 18.45 -7.81
CA GLY A 153 -12.22 19.12 -6.93
C GLY A 153 -12.03 18.75 -5.46
N ASP A 154 -12.19 19.74 -4.60
CA ASP A 154 -12.02 19.64 -3.15
C ASP A 154 -13.24 20.11 -2.33
N SER A 155 -14.32 20.55 -3.00
CA SER A 155 -15.52 21.07 -2.33
C SER A 155 -16.15 20.05 -1.38
N TRP A 156 -16.06 18.76 -1.68
CA TRP A 156 -16.56 17.67 -0.86
C TRP A 156 -15.75 17.44 0.42
N ILE A 157 -14.48 17.91 0.48
CA ILE A 157 -13.61 17.80 1.66
C ILE A 157 -13.95 18.85 2.70
N ARG A 158 -14.41 20.03 2.28
CA ARG A 158 -14.72 21.15 3.18
C ARG A 158 -15.66 20.76 4.34
N PRO A 159 -16.79 20.06 4.14
CA PRO A 159 -17.63 19.60 5.24
C PRO A 159 -16.99 18.51 6.09
N LEU A 160 -15.99 17.75 5.57
CA LEU A 160 -15.31 16.70 6.30
C LEU A 160 -14.11 17.21 7.11
N TRP A 161 -13.62 18.42 6.82
CA TRP A 161 -12.41 18.98 7.41
C TRP A 161 -12.39 18.92 8.95
N PRO A 162 -13.45 19.31 9.67
CA PRO A 162 -13.47 19.17 11.12
C PRO A 162 -13.38 17.73 11.63
N ALA A 163 -13.93 16.77 10.89
CA ALA A 163 -13.81 15.35 11.23
C ALA A 163 -12.37 14.84 11.03
N LEU A 164 -11.73 15.17 9.91
CA LEU A 164 -10.32 14.82 9.63
C LEU A 164 -9.40 15.36 10.74
N GLN A 165 -9.60 16.60 11.18
CA GLN A 165 -8.84 17.20 12.27
C GLN A 165 -9.03 16.44 13.59
N ARG A 166 -10.28 16.08 13.95
CA ARG A 166 -10.55 15.29 15.17
C ARG A 166 -9.93 13.89 15.12
N ILE A 167 -9.97 13.24 13.96
CA ILE A 167 -9.39 11.90 13.76
C ILE A 167 -7.88 11.95 13.96
N VAL A 168 -7.20 12.91 13.37
CA VAL A 168 -5.75 13.11 13.57
C VAL A 168 -5.46 13.42 15.03
N ALA A 169 -6.21 14.31 15.67
CA ALA A 169 -6.03 14.65 17.09
C ALA A 169 -6.26 13.46 18.02
N TYR A 170 -7.26 12.60 17.72
CA TYR A 170 -7.46 11.35 18.46
C TYR A 170 -6.24 10.46 18.41
N ARG A 171 -5.69 10.24 17.21
CA ARG A 171 -4.51 9.40 17.02
C ARG A 171 -3.28 10.00 17.71
N GLU A 172 -3.08 11.31 17.66
CA GLU A 172 -2.01 12.00 18.40
C GLU A 172 -2.09 11.72 19.91
N ARG A 173 -3.29 11.76 20.48
CA ARG A 173 -3.48 11.48 21.92
C ARG A 173 -3.26 10.01 22.28
N THR A 174 -3.54 9.08 21.38
CA THR A 174 -3.58 7.65 21.68
C THR A 174 -2.37 6.86 21.16
N GLN A 175 -1.67 7.36 20.15
CA GLN A 175 -0.63 6.61 19.43
C GLN A 175 0.68 7.38 19.19
N LEU A 176 0.77 8.67 19.59
CA LEU A 176 2.01 9.44 19.54
C LEU A 176 2.69 9.45 20.91
N ASP A 177 3.91 8.97 20.96
CA ASP A 177 4.75 9.10 22.16
C ASP A 177 5.52 10.43 22.13
N ALA A 178 5.14 11.34 23.03
CA ALA A 178 5.73 12.68 23.10
C ALA A 178 7.22 12.69 23.49
N ARG A 179 7.69 11.69 24.23
CA ARG A 179 9.10 11.57 24.66
C ARG A 179 10.01 11.29 23.47
N TRP A 180 9.53 10.45 22.51
CA TRP A 180 10.29 10.03 21.36
C TRP A 180 9.95 10.84 20.10
N GLY A 181 8.76 11.48 20.08
CA GLY A 181 8.20 12.09 18.88
C GLY A 181 7.85 11.07 17.79
N LEU A 182 7.63 9.82 18.18
CA LEU A 182 7.38 8.68 17.33
C LEU A 182 6.00 8.09 17.59
N TRP A 183 5.47 7.43 16.58
CA TRP A 183 4.22 6.72 16.67
C TRP A 183 4.43 5.25 16.99
N PHE A 184 3.45 4.65 17.66
CA PHE A 184 3.54 3.29 18.14
C PHE A 184 2.32 2.46 17.78
N TRP A 185 2.52 1.15 17.73
CA TRP A 185 1.48 0.15 17.74
C TRP A 185 1.45 -0.55 19.10
N ASP A 186 0.24 -0.85 19.60
CA ASP A 186 0.08 -1.63 20.82
C ASP A 186 0.41 -3.12 20.56
N ASN A 187 0.15 -3.60 19.35
CA ASN A 187 0.51 -4.93 18.87
C ASN A 187 0.50 -5.02 17.34
N ALA A 188 0.86 -6.20 16.80
CA ALA A 188 0.91 -6.43 15.36
C ALA A 188 -0.47 -6.31 14.67
N MET A 189 -1.55 -6.76 15.31
CA MET A 189 -2.91 -6.67 14.75
C MET A 189 -3.33 -5.24 14.43
N GLN A 190 -2.93 -4.28 15.26
CA GLN A 190 -3.22 -2.86 15.05
C GLN A 190 -2.53 -2.30 13.80
N SER A 191 -1.37 -2.86 13.42
CA SER A 191 -0.64 -2.43 12.22
C SER A 191 -1.28 -2.93 10.92
N GLY A 192 -2.05 -4.01 10.97
CA GLY A 192 -2.57 -4.75 9.82
C GLY A 192 -1.61 -5.82 9.28
N ALA A 193 -0.35 -5.82 9.71
CA ALA A 193 0.59 -6.91 9.48
C ALA A 193 0.54 -7.87 10.68
N ASP A 194 -0.48 -8.69 10.73
CA ASP A 194 -1.09 -9.31 11.91
C ASP A 194 -0.14 -10.08 12.82
N ASN A 195 0.90 -10.69 12.28
CA ASN A 195 1.90 -11.42 13.05
C ASN A 195 3.33 -10.92 12.81
N ASN A 196 3.51 -9.66 12.40
CA ASN A 196 4.81 -9.06 12.12
C ASN A 196 5.77 -9.24 13.31
N ALA A 197 6.86 -9.98 13.12
CA ALA A 197 7.84 -10.27 14.16
C ALA A 197 8.55 -9.02 14.68
N ALA A 198 8.60 -7.93 13.92
CA ALA A 198 9.18 -6.65 14.34
C ALA A 198 8.30 -5.89 15.35
N LEU A 199 7.06 -6.33 15.60
CA LEU A 199 6.14 -5.69 16.54
C LEU A 199 6.03 -6.47 17.85
N THR A 200 5.69 -7.75 17.76
CA THR A 200 5.70 -8.66 18.90
C THR A 200 5.71 -10.10 18.40
N ASN A 201 6.37 -10.98 19.15
CA ASN A 201 6.32 -12.43 18.93
C ASN A 201 5.45 -13.13 19.97
N ASP A 202 5.10 -12.43 21.06
CA ASP A 202 4.23 -12.95 22.10
C ASP A 202 2.84 -12.33 21.98
N PRO A 203 1.79 -13.11 21.73
CA PRO A 203 0.42 -12.60 21.67
C PRO A 203 -0.07 -12.02 23.01
N ASN A 204 0.62 -12.32 24.10
CA ASN A 204 0.36 -11.76 25.43
C ASN A 204 1.21 -10.52 25.74
N ASP A 205 2.27 -10.27 24.98
CA ASP A 205 3.08 -9.04 25.11
C ASP A 205 2.33 -7.87 24.50
N ARG A 206 1.71 -7.07 25.34
CA ARG A 206 1.02 -5.82 24.97
C ARG A 206 1.91 -4.60 25.08
N SER A 207 3.20 -4.77 25.18
CA SER A 207 4.10 -3.62 25.21
C SER A 207 4.07 -2.90 23.87
N ALA A 208 3.72 -1.63 23.92
CA ALA A 208 3.69 -0.78 22.73
C ALA A 208 5.08 -0.63 22.12
N ILE A 209 5.13 -0.69 20.79
CA ILE A 209 6.36 -0.62 20.00
C ILE A 209 6.38 0.67 19.21
N LEU A 210 7.41 1.49 19.41
CA LEU A 210 7.72 2.63 18.55
C LEU A 210 8.10 2.09 17.17
N ALA A 211 7.20 2.29 16.22
CA ALA A 211 7.25 1.56 14.97
C ALA A 211 7.60 2.47 13.77
N VAL A 212 8.44 1.92 12.89
CA VAL A 212 8.85 2.59 11.65
C VAL A 212 7.64 2.88 10.77
N ASP A 213 6.80 1.87 10.54
CA ASP A 213 5.59 1.99 9.70
C ASP A 213 4.55 2.94 10.31
N ALA A 214 4.27 2.85 11.63
CA ALA A 214 3.35 3.76 12.30
C ALA A 214 3.80 5.22 12.13
N SER A 215 5.08 5.49 12.37
CA SER A 215 5.66 6.83 12.24
C SER A 215 5.71 7.31 10.79
N PHE A 216 6.05 6.42 9.85
CA PHE A 216 6.08 6.71 8.43
C PHE A 216 4.69 7.08 7.88
N TRP A 217 3.67 6.25 8.14
CA TRP A 217 2.32 6.52 7.67
C TRP A 217 1.70 7.77 8.32
N ALA A 218 1.97 8.00 9.61
CA ALA A 218 1.52 9.21 10.28
C ALA A 218 2.20 10.49 9.73
N MET A 219 3.48 10.41 9.38
CA MET A 219 4.17 11.51 8.70
C MET A 219 3.50 11.84 7.36
N ARG A 220 3.18 10.83 6.55
CA ARG A 220 2.47 10.99 5.28
C ARG A 220 1.06 11.58 5.48
N GLU A 221 0.35 11.11 6.51
CA GLU A 221 -0.97 11.66 6.86
C GLU A 221 -0.89 13.16 7.18
N TYR A 222 0.14 13.58 7.92
CA TYR A 222 0.37 15.01 8.16
C TYR A 222 0.68 15.79 6.87
N LEU A 223 1.45 15.21 5.94
CA LEU A 223 1.72 15.85 4.64
C LEU A 223 0.42 16.02 3.84
N ALA A 224 -0.41 15.00 3.81
CA ALA A 224 -1.71 15.06 3.14
C ALA A 224 -2.64 16.09 3.80
N MET A 225 -2.72 16.12 5.13
CA MET A 225 -3.46 17.16 5.87
C MET A 225 -2.96 18.56 5.55
N GLY A 226 -1.65 18.75 5.44
CA GLY A 226 -1.04 20.03 5.07
C GLY A 226 -1.39 20.46 3.64
N ALA A 227 -1.42 19.52 2.69
CA ALA A 227 -1.82 19.76 1.31
C ALA A 227 -3.33 20.10 1.21
N LEU A 228 -4.18 19.32 1.86
CA LEU A 228 -5.63 19.56 1.94
C LEU A 228 -5.95 20.91 2.58
N ALA A 229 -5.30 21.25 3.70
CA ALA A 229 -5.47 22.57 4.35
C ALA A 229 -5.11 23.71 3.40
N SER A 230 -4.02 23.60 2.63
CA SER A 230 -3.66 24.60 1.62
C SER A 230 -4.73 24.75 0.54
N ARG A 231 -5.26 23.64 0.02
CA ARG A 231 -6.33 23.64 -1.00
C ARG A 231 -7.63 24.25 -0.47
N LEU A 232 -7.94 24.05 0.80
CA LEU A 232 -9.12 24.62 1.46
C LEU A 232 -8.99 26.09 1.85
N GLY A 233 -7.81 26.68 1.71
CA GLY A 233 -7.55 28.09 2.07
C GLY A 233 -7.23 28.28 3.55
N HIS A 234 -6.67 27.26 4.22
CA HIS A 234 -6.26 27.30 5.64
C HIS A 234 -4.71 27.31 5.80
N PRO A 235 -4.00 28.38 5.43
CA PRO A 235 -2.53 28.39 5.36
C PRO A 235 -1.86 28.18 6.72
N ALA A 236 -2.43 28.65 7.82
CA ALA A 236 -1.87 28.45 9.16
C ALA A 236 -1.92 26.98 9.60
N GLU A 237 -3.02 26.30 9.30
CA GLU A 237 -3.18 24.87 9.56
C GLU A 237 -2.25 24.05 8.65
N ALA A 238 -2.16 24.40 7.37
CA ALA A 238 -1.23 23.78 6.43
C ALA A 238 0.21 23.83 6.95
N GLN A 239 0.67 24.98 7.41
CA GLN A 239 2.01 25.13 8.00
C GLN A 239 2.17 24.30 9.28
N THR A 240 1.11 24.20 10.09
CA THR A 240 1.13 23.39 11.31
C THR A 240 1.32 21.92 10.99
N TYR A 241 0.58 21.36 10.04
CA TYR A 241 0.73 19.97 9.64
C TYR A 241 2.09 19.70 8.96
N ARG A 242 2.59 20.61 8.15
CA ARG A 242 3.96 20.49 7.58
C ARG A 242 5.02 20.46 8.69
N ARG A 243 4.92 21.30 9.74
CA ARG A 243 5.82 21.24 10.89
C ARG A 243 5.73 19.92 11.64
N LYS A 244 4.53 19.36 11.83
CA LYS A 244 4.33 18.03 12.44
C LYS A 244 4.98 16.93 11.59
N ALA A 245 4.79 16.93 10.27
CA ALA A 245 5.44 16.00 9.36
C ALA A 245 6.98 16.08 9.45
N ALA A 246 7.53 17.30 9.40
CA ALA A 246 8.97 17.52 9.53
C ALA A 246 9.51 17.05 10.91
N ALA A 247 8.77 17.28 11.98
CA ALA A 247 9.15 16.80 13.32
C ALA A 247 9.15 15.27 13.37
N THR A 248 8.13 14.61 12.82
CA THR A 248 8.07 13.14 12.75
C THR A 248 9.20 12.59 11.88
N ARG A 249 9.49 13.18 10.72
CA ARG A 249 10.65 12.82 9.89
C ARG A 249 11.96 12.87 10.67
N ARG A 250 12.21 13.96 11.38
CA ARG A 250 13.42 14.09 12.22
C ARG A 250 13.47 13.03 13.32
N ALA A 251 12.33 12.74 13.95
CA ALA A 251 12.23 11.71 14.98
C ALA A 251 12.54 10.30 14.44
N ILE A 252 12.02 9.96 13.26
CA ILE A 252 12.32 8.70 12.55
C ILE A 252 13.82 8.58 12.30
N LEU A 253 14.43 9.59 11.68
CA LEU A 253 15.86 9.59 11.37
C LEU A 253 16.75 9.55 12.62
N LYS A 254 16.36 10.26 13.67
CA LYS A 254 17.14 10.32 14.92
C LYS A 254 17.02 9.03 15.73
N ASN A 255 15.83 8.44 15.80
CA ASN A 255 15.53 7.43 16.82
C ASN A 255 15.34 6.02 16.24
N LEU A 256 15.06 5.86 14.94
CA LEU A 256 14.81 4.55 14.32
C LEU A 256 15.86 4.17 13.26
N TRP A 257 16.65 5.13 12.75
CA TRP A 257 17.72 4.87 11.79
C TRP A 257 19.00 4.42 12.47
N LEU A 258 19.62 3.35 11.99
CA LEU A 258 20.93 2.84 12.41
C LEU A 258 21.96 3.04 11.27
N PRO A 259 22.72 4.14 11.27
CA PRO A 259 23.58 4.51 10.14
C PRO A 259 24.68 3.46 9.85
N ARG A 260 25.23 2.83 10.91
CA ARG A 260 26.29 1.81 10.76
C ARG A 260 25.78 0.54 10.09
N GLU A 261 24.57 0.15 10.39
CA GLU A 261 23.89 -1.04 9.87
C GLU A 261 23.11 -0.73 8.58
N ALA A 262 22.86 0.55 8.31
CA ALA A 262 22.07 1.06 7.19
C ALA A 262 20.64 0.49 7.16
N ILE A 263 19.94 0.52 8.30
CA ILE A 263 18.59 -0.03 8.43
C ILE A 263 17.75 0.80 9.42
N PHE A 264 16.43 0.84 9.20
CA PHE A 264 15.48 1.29 10.21
C PHE A 264 14.98 0.11 11.03
N LEU A 265 14.97 0.25 12.33
CA LEU A 265 14.45 -0.75 13.26
C LEU A 265 13.49 -0.13 14.26
N ASN A 266 12.55 -0.94 14.73
CA ASN A 266 11.61 -0.59 15.78
C ASN A 266 12.31 -0.54 17.16
N ARG A 267 11.63 0.11 18.12
CA ARG A 267 12.08 0.14 19.53
C ARG A 267 10.95 -0.18 20.47
N ARG A 268 11.26 -0.81 21.57
CA ARG A 268 10.35 -0.89 22.71
C ARG A 268 10.09 0.52 23.26
N ARG A 269 8.81 0.85 23.45
CA ARG A 269 8.40 2.17 23.94
C ARG A 269 8.87 2.46 25.34
N ASP A 270 8.79 1.46 26.23
CA ASP A 270 9.14 1.54 27.66
C ASP A 270 10.63 1.76 27.88
N THR A 271 11.47 0.88 27.35
CA THR A 271 12.91 0.83 27.57
C THR A 271 13.73 1.58 26.53
N GLY A 272 13.17 1.77 25.33
CA GLY A 272 13.92 2.25 24.16
C GLY A 272 14.86 1.20 23.55
N ALA A 273 14.79 -0.05 23.99
CA ALA A 273 15.61 -1.14 23.44
C ALA A 273 15.25 -1.40 21.97
N TRP A 274 16.27 -1.69 21.16
CA TRP A 274 16.10 -2.02 19.76
C TRP A 274 15.45 -3.39 19.58
N ILE A 275 14.50 -3.49 18.66
CA ILE A 275 13.95 -4.74 18.16
C ILE A 275 14.71 -5.06 16.87
N ARG A 276 15.59 -6.08 16.95
CA ARG A 276 16.53 -6.42 15.89
C ARG A 276 15.91 -7.40 14.90
N VAL A 277 14.81 -6.96 14.30
CA VAL A 277 14.06 -7.71 13.30
C VAL A 277 13.95 -6.85 12.06
N ILE A 278 14.38 -7.36 10.91
CA ILE A 278 14.26 -6.71 9.62
C ILE A 278 13.02 -7.26 8.93
N SER A 279 12.01 -6.43 8.78
CA SER A 279 10.75 -6.75 8.09
C SER A 279 10.45 -5.72 7.00
N TRP A 280 9.40 -5.94 6.26
CA TRP A 280 8.90 -5.02 5.24
C TRP A 280 8.79 -3.57 5.75
N SER A 281 8.36 -3.40 7.00
CA SER A 281 8.20 -2.07 7.60
C SER A 281 9.53 -1.31 7.75
N SER A 282 10.66 -2.03 7.90
CA SER A 282 11.98 -1.44 7.97
C SER A 282 12.37 -0.68 6.69
N LEU A 283 11.79 -1.03 5.55
CA LEU A 283 12.13 -0.52 4.23
C LEU A 283 11.24 0.65 3.78
N LEU A 284 10.07 0.83 4.40
CA LEU A 284 9.08 1.85 4.02
C LEU A 284 9.63 3.27 3.86
N PRO A 285 10.57 3.76 4.73
CA PRO A 285 11.08 5.12 4.59
C PRO A 285 11.83 5.39 3.28
N LEU A 286 12.27 4.35 2.55
CA LEU A 286 12.88 4.49 1.23
C LEU A 286 11.87 5.02 0.19
N ALA A 287 10.61 4.62 0.27
CA ALA A 287 9.60 5.00 -0.71
C ALA A 287 9.40 6.52 -0.81
N ASP A 288 9.51 7.24 0.31
CA ASP A 288 9.38 8.71 0.35
C ASP A 288 10.72 9.47 0.37
N GLY A 289 11.84 8.79 0.17
CA GLY A 289 13.14 9.46 0.08
C GLY A 289 13.61 10.07 1.40
N LEU A 290 13.37 9.43 2.53
CA LEU A 290 13.81 9.93 3.83
C LEU A 290 15.33 9.97 3.97
N LEU A 291 16.03 9.11 3.26
CA LEU A 291 17.49 8.98 3.31
C LEU A 291 18.18 9.77 2.21
N SER A 292 19.44 10.11 2.46
CA SER A 292 20.33 10.58 1.39
C SER A 292 20.48 9.49 0.30
N PRO A 293 20.76 9.85 -0.96
CA PRO A 293 20.99 8.86 -2.02
C PRO A 293 22.07 7.82 -1.67
N THR A 294 23.09 8.21 -0.92
CA THR A 294 24.18 7.34 -0.49
C THR A 294 23.70 6.30 0.54
N ASP A 295 23.00 6.76 1.58
CA ASP A 295 22.50 5.87 2.63
C ASP A 295 21.41 4.93 2.09
N ALA A 296 20.53 5.46 1.25
CA ALA A 296 19.49 4.67 0.61
C ALA A 296 20.06 3.57 -0.28
N ARG A 297 21.05 3.88 -1.15
CA ARG A 297 21.71 2.87 -1.97
C ARG A 297 22.42 1.81 -1.12
N ARG A 298 22.97 2.21 0.02
CA ARG A 298 23.59 1.28 0.97
C ARG A 298 22.53 0.35 1.56
N MET A 299 21.41 0.88 2.04
CA MET A 299 20.30 0.12 2.59
C MET A 299 19.70 -0.84 1.57
N ILE A 300 19.44 -0.36 0.35
CA ILE A 300 18.91 -1.19 -0.76
C ILE A 300 19.85 -2.38 -1.04
N ARG A 301 21.16 -2.15 -1.14
CA ARG A 301 22.10 -3.24 -1.45
C ARG A 301 22.29 -4.22 -0.32
N LEU A 302 22.35 -3.73 0.93
CA LEU A 302 22.64 -4.58 2.09
C LEU A 302 21.43 -5.41 2.52
N HIS A 303 20.21 -4.88 2.33
CA HIS A 303 18.99 -5.47 2.88
C HIS A 303 17.96 -5.81 1.81
N LEU A 304 17.45 -4.82 1.06
CA LEU A 304 16.36 -5.07 0.11
C LEU A 304 16.76 -6.06 -0.99
N LEU A 305 17.95 -5.90 -1.59
CA LEU A 305 18.47 -6.76 -2.66
C LEU A 305 19.26 -7.97 -2.14
N ASN A 306 19.39 -8.14 -0.85
CA ASN A 306 20.10 -9.26 -0.22
C ASN A 306 19.22 -10.51 -0.23
N ARG A 307 19.74 -11.60 -0.85
CA ARG A 307 19.01 -12.87 -0.96
C ARG A 307 18.89 -13.63 0.36
N ASP A 308 19.80 -13.38 1.30
CA ASP A 308 19.75 -13.95 2.65
C ASP A 308 18.82 -13.16 3.58
N GLU A 309 18.28 -12.03 3.10
CA GLU A 309 17.32 -11.21 3.82
C GLU A 309 16.02 -11.05 3.01
N MET A 310 15.83 -9.91 2.34
CA MET A 310 14.52 -9.55 1.79
C MET A 310 14.27 -10.11 0.39
N ARG A 311 15.29 -10.25 -0.48
CA ARG A 311 15.08 -10.64 -1.86
C ARG A 311 14.88 -12.15 -2.03
N SER A 312 13.81 -12.54 -2.71
CA SER A 312 13.61 -13.88 -3.27
C SER A 312 13.55 -13.82 -4.81
N ASP A 313 13.32 -14.95 -5.46
CA ASP A 313 13.08 -14.98 -6.91
C ASP A 313 11.62 -14.61 -7.26
N SER A 314 10.71 -14.62 -6.28
CA SER A 314 9.28 -14.31 -6.46
C SER A 314 8.91 -12.88 -6.03
N GLY A 315 9.84 -12.10 -5.46
CA GLY A 315 9.61 -10.75 -4.95
C GLY A 315 10.40 -10.48 -3.66
N PHE A 316 9.95 -9.50 -2.87
CA PHE A 316 10.54 -9.20 -1.56
C PHE A 316 9.71 -9.78 -0.43
N ARG A 317 10.40 -10.42 0.50
CA ARG A 317 9.82 -11.07 1.68
C ARG A 317 9.27 -10.04 2.66
N SER A 318 8.26 -10.44 3.44
CA SER A 318 7.74 -9.60 4.53
C SER A 318 8.60 -9.65 5.80
N LEU A 319 9.47 -10.66 5.94
CA LEU A 319 10.46 -10.82 7.00
C LEU A 319 11.76 -11.34 6.39
N ALA A 320 12.90 -10.88 6.90
CA ALA A 320 14.21 -11.33 6.44
C ALA A 320 14.37 -12.85 6.59
N LYS A 321 14.91 -13.51 5.57
CA LYS A 321 15.05 -14.98 5.52
C LYS A 321 15.91 -15.55 6.64
N ASN A 322 16.90 -14.79 7.08
CA ASN A 322 17.80 -15.16 8.17
C ASN A 322 17.24 -14.93 9.57
N ASP A 323 15.99 -14.42 9.70
CA ASP A 323 15.30 -14.28 10.99
C ASP A 323 14.78 -15.64 11.46
N PRO A 324 14.95 -16.01 12.75
CA PRO A 324 14.46 -17.29 13.28
C PRO A 324 12.94 -17.51 13.16
N ALA A 325 12.15 -16.43 13.05
CA ALA A 325 10.70 -16.51 12.89
C ALA A 325 10.25 -16.66 11.43
N TYR A 326 11.20 -16.61 10.46
CA TYR A 326 10.90 -16.72 9.04
C TYR A 326 10.21 -18.04 8.69
N ASN A 327 9.11 -17.94 7.94
CA ASN A 327 8.40 -19.09 7.39
C ASN A 327 7.50 -18.68 6.20
N ASN A 328 7.00 -19.68 5.44
CA ASN A 328 6.04 -19.48 4.34
C ASN A 328 4.78 -20.32 4.57
N GLN A 329 4.24 -20.33 5.76
CA GLN A 329 3.01 -21.05 6.10
C GLN A 329 1.77 -20.22 5.76
N ALA A 330 0.73 -20.87 5.27
CA ALA A 330 -0.59 -20.27 5.09
C ALA A 330 -1.30 -20.17 6.45
N ILE A 331 -1.30 -18.99 7.06
CA ILE A 331 -1.96 -18.73 8.33
C ILE A 331 -3.07 -17.71 8.08
N ILE A 332 -4.34 -18.12 8.24
CA ILE A 332 -5.50 -17.21 8.22
C ILE A 332 -6.12 -17.11 9.61
N ASN A 333 -6.19 -18.22 10.34
CA ASN A 333 -6.74 -18.22 11.68
C ASN A 333 -5.64 -18.63 12.69
N PRO A 334 -5.28 -17.80 13.68
CA PRO A 334 -6.03 -16.57 13.99
C PRO A 334 -5.65 -15.35 13.11
N TYR A 335 -4.53 -15.34 12.37
CA TYR A 335 -4.00 -14.15 11.70
C TYR A 335 -3.35 -14.49 10.36
N SER A 336 -3.22 -13.49 9.49
CA SER A 336 -2.44 -13.57 8.26
C SER A 336 -0.93 -13.69 8.54
N ASN A 337 -0.17 -14.23 7.58
CA ASN A 337 1.26 -14.47 7.78
C ASN A 337 2.14 -13.37 7.19
N TRP A 338 2.75 -12.55 8.07
CA TRP A 338 3.73 -11.51 7.72
C TRP A 338 5.16 -11.87 8.12
N ARG A 339 5.47 -13.18 8.22
CA ARG A 339 6.79 -13.70 8.62
C ARG A 339 7.52 -14.39 7.48
N GLY A 340 7.35 -13.91 6.26
CA GLY A 340 8.05 -14.42 5.09
C GLY A 340 7.35 -14.22 3.76
N PRO A 341 6.03 -14.48 3.63
CA PRO A 341 5.31 -14.39 2.37
C PRO A 341 5.47 -13.06 1.64
N ILE A 342 5.28 -13.11 0.32
CA ILE A 342 5.18 -11.94 -0.55
C ILE A 342 3.80 -11.32 -0.36
N TRP A 343 3.76 -10.02 -0.08
CA TRP A 343 2.57 -9.18 -0.02
C TRP A 343 2.68 -8.09 -1.09
N ILE A 344 1.69 -7.98 -1.96
CA ILE A 344 1.78 -7.08 -3.12
C ILE A 344 1.83 -5.61 -2.69
N ASN A 345 1.06 -5.21 -1.67
CA ASN A 345 1.09 -3.85 -1.12
C ASN A 345 2.46 -3.46 -0.53
N ALA A 346 3.14 -4.39 0.17
CA ALA A 346 4.51 -4.16 0.66
C ALA A 346 5.51 -4.06 -0.50
N ASN A 347 5.42 -4.97 -1.48
CA ASN A 347 6.27 -4.96 -2.67
C ASN A 347 6.04 -3.73 -3.56
N PHE A 348 4.82 -3.16 -3.56
CA PHE A 348 4.54 -1.88 -4.20
C PHE A 348 5.37 -0.73 -3.57
N MET A 349 5.50 -0.72 -2.26
CA MET A 349 6.34 0.27 -1.56
C MET A 349 7.83 0.08 -1.88
N ASP A 350 8.29 -1.17 -1.97
CA ASP A 350 9.66 -1.49 -2.38
C ASP A 350 9.93 -1.11 -3.84
N TRP A 351 8.94 -1.31 -4.71
CA TRP A 351 9.01 -0.88 -6.11
C TRP A 351 9.14 0.65 -6.22
N LEU A 352 8.37 1.42 -5.46
CA LEU A 352 8.49 2.88 -5.38
C LEU A 352 9.90 3.29 -4.93
N ALA A 353 10.44 2.62 -3.91
CA ALA A 353 11.79 2.86 -3.41
C ALA A 353 12.85 2.61 -4.49
N LEU A 354 12.76 1.49 -5.20
CA LEU A 354 13.69 1.16 -6.29
C LEU A 354 13.66 2.20 -7.41
N ARG A 355 12.47 2.63 -7.81
CA ARG A 355 12.28 3.69 -8.82
C ARG A 355 12.90 5.00 -8.37
N ARG A 356 12.60 5.42 -7.15
CA ARG A 356 13.10 6.68 -6.57
C ARG A 356 14.62 6.78 -6.57
N TYR A 357 15.30 5.69 -6.25
CA TYR A 357 16.76 5.68 -6.18
C TYR A 357 17.46 5.17 -7.44
N GLY A 358 16.74 5.05 -8.55
CA GLY A 358 17.27 4.76 -9.87
C GLY A 358 17.62 3.29 -10.16
N TYR A 359 17.06 2.36 -9.39
CA TYR A 359 17.22 0.90 -9.61
C TYR A 359 16.22 0.38 -10.63
N ARG A 360 16.28 0.92 -11.86
CA ARG A 360 15.29 0.66 -12.93
C ARG A 360 15.18 -0.82 -13.33
N ALA A 361 16.30 -1.51 -13.45
CA ALA A 361 16.29 -2.92 -13.78
C ALA A 361 15.59 -3.77 -12.70
N GLN A 362 15.81 -3.43 -11.42
CA GLN A 362 15.21 -4.13 -10.29
C GLN A 362 13.73 -3.79 -10.11
N SER A 363 13.32 -2.54 -10.34
CA SER A 363 11.90 -2.17 -10.29
C SER A 363 11.11 -2.88 -11.40
N ARG A 364 11.66 -2.93 -12.62
CA ARG A 364 11.05 -3.68 -13.73
C ARG A 364 10.99 -5.18 -13.43
N TRP A 365 12.10 -5.78 -12.95
CA TRP A 365 12.11 -7.17 -12.54
C TRP A 365 10.98 -7.47 -11.53
N LEU A 366 10.83 -6.63 -10.51
CA LEU A 366 9.79 -6.82 -9.50
C LEU A 366 8.40 -6.75 -10.11
N ALA A 367 8.09 -5.72 -10.89
CA ALA A 367 6.78 -5.55 -11.53
C ALA A 367 6.42 -6.75 -12.44
N VAL A 368 7.37 -7.19 -13.28
CA VAL A 368 7.17 -8.33 -14.19
C VAL A 368 6.99 -9.64 -13.39
N THR A 369 7.80 -9.83 -12.35
CA THR A 369 7.74 -11.06 -11.52
C THR A 369 6.39 -11.18 -10.82
N LEU A 370 5.92 -10.10 -10.18
CA LEU A 370 4.63 -10.09 -9.48
C LEU A 370 3.47 -10.24 -10.47
N ALA A 371 3.48 -9.52 -11.57
CA ALA A 371 2.45 -9.63 -12.62
C ALA A 371 2.36 -11.06 -13.17
N ALA A 372 3.50 -11.69 -13.49
CA ALA A 372 3.53 -13.06 -13.97
C ALA A 372 3.07 -14.07 -12.91
N MET A 373 3.38 -13.83 -11.64
CA MET A 373 2.92 -14.65 -10.51
C MET A 373 1.39 -14.60 -10.39
N LEU A 374 0.81 -13.40 -10.39
CA LEU A 374 -0.64 -13.21 -10.30
C LEU A 374 -1.38 -13.77 -11.52
N HIS A 375 -0.87 -13.55 -12.73
CA HIS A 375 -1.46 -14.09 -13.95
C HIS A 375 -1.50 -15.63 -13.93
N ARG A 376 -0.43 -16.31 -13.47
CA ARG A 376 -0.43 -17.77 -13.31
C ARG A 376 -1.44 -18.22 -12.26
N ASP A 377 -1.55 -17.50 -11.14
CA ASP A 377 -2.48 -17.80 -10.06
C ASP A 377 -3.93 -17.71 -10.55
N ILE A 378 -4.28 -16.65 -11.28
CA ILE A 378 -5.60 -16.47 -11.89
C ILE A 378 -5.90 -17.57 -12.91
N ALA A 379 -4.93 -17.95 -13.73
CA ALA A 379 -5.11 -19.04 -14.71
C ALA A 379 -5.40 -20.39 -14.02
N GLN A 380 -4.81 -20.63 -12.85
CA GLN A 380 -4.98 -21.86 -12.09
C GLN A 380 -6.26 -21.87 -11.25
N TRP A 381 -6.62 -20.75 -10.60
CA TRP A 381 -7.65 -20.71 -9.56
C TRP A 381 -8.85 -19.82 -9.91
N GLY A 382 -8.78 -19.05 -11.00
CA GLY A 382 -9.82 -18.11 -11.42
C GLY A 382 -9.84 -16.79 -10.63
N SER A 383 -9.03 -16.68 -9.59
CA SER A 383 -8.81 -15.49 -8.75
C SER A 383 -7.38 -15.52 -8.20
N MET A 384 -7.05 -14.65 -7.25
CA MET A 384 -5.72 -14.51 -6.66
C MET A 384 -5.72 -14.87 -5.17
N HIS A 385 -4.58 -15.31 -4.66
CA HIS A 385 -4.33 -15.41 -3.23
C HIS A 385 -3.99 -14.04 -2.63
N GLU A 386 -4.12 -13.91 -1.33
CA GLU A 386 -3.82 -12.69 -0.59
C GLU A 386 -2.32 -12.49 -0.41
N ASP A 387 -1.60 -13.61 -0.20
CA ASP A 387 -0.15 -13.66 -0.04
C ASP A 387 0.44 -14.90 -0.73
N TYR A 388 1.76 -14.86 -0.98
CA TYR A 388 2.45 -15.85 -1.80
C TYR A 388 3.72 -16.34 -1.12
N ASN A 389 4.02 -17.63 -1.28
CA ASN A 389 5.26 -18.23 -0.83
C ASN A 389 6.47 -17.52 -1.48
N ALA A 390 7.32 -16.95 -0.68
CA ALA A 390 8.44 -16.15 -1.17
C ALA A 390 9.46 -16.97 -1.97
N GLU A 391 9.60 -18.26 -1.68
CA GLU A 391 10.61 -19.10 -2.34
C GLU A 391 10.09 -19.73 -3.64
N THR A 392 8.78 -19.96 -3.76
CA THR A 392 8.18 -20.67 -4.91
C THR A 392 7.23 -19.83 -5.74
N GLY A 393 6.70 -18.72 -5.20
CA GLY A 393 5.65 -17.92 -5.83
C GLY A 393 4.29 -18.59 -5.84
N ALA A 394 4.10 -19.69 -5.11
CA ALA A 394 2.79 -20.33 -4.97
C ALA A 394 1.89 -19.54 -4.03
N GLY A 395 0.60 -19.44 -4.33
CA GLY A 395 -0.39 -18.83 -3.45
C GLY A 395 -0.48 -19.55 -2.11
N LEU A 396 -0.65 -18.80 -1.02
CA LEU A 396 -0.72 -19.35 0.34
C LEU A 396 -2.12 -19.21 0.95
N ALA A 397 -2.64 -18.00 1.04
CA ALA A 397 -3.90 -17.71 1.67
C ALA A 397 -4.86 -16.89 0.76
N PRO A 398 -6.18 -17.11 0.84
CA PRO A 398 -6.85 -18.25 1.47
C PRO A 398 -6.66 -19.54 0.67
N THR A 399 -6.58 -20.68 1.35
CA THR A 399 -6.67 -21.99 0.69
C THR A 399 -8.14 -22.40 0.50
N PRO A 400 -8.46 -23.37 -0.38
CA PRO A 400 -9.81 -23.91 -0.49
C PRO A 400 -10.37 -24.43 0.85
N ALA A 401 -9.53 -25.04 1.69
CA ALA A 401 -9.94 -25.55 3.00
C ALA A 401 -10.28 -24.42 4.00
N GLN A 402 -9.71 -23.23 3.81
CA GLN A 402 -9.97 -22.05 4.63
C GLN A 402 -11.12 -21.20 4.10
N SER A 403 -11.56 -21.47 2.87
CA SER A 403 -12.61 -20.69 2.21
C SER A 403 -14.01 -21.25 2.54
N PRO A 404 -15.04 -20.41 2.58
CA PRO A 404 -16.42 -20.84 2.82
C PRO A 404 -16.87 -21.92 1.83
N GLY A 405 -17.40 -23.04 2.35
CA GLY A 405 -17.87 -24.15 1.53
C GLY A 405 -16.77 -24.95 0.83
N GLY A 406 -15.50 -24.81 1.25
CA GLY A 406 -14.35 -25.54 0.68
C GLY A 406 -14.00 -25.13 -0.76
N LYS A 407 -14.52 -24.00 -1.24
CA LYS A 407 -14.21 -23.48 -2.57
C LYS A 407 -13.25 -22.28 -2.43
N PHE A 408 -12.27 -22.22 -3.32
CA PHE A 408 -11.35 -21.07 -3.36
C PHE A 408 -12.13 -19.77 -3.58
N ALA A 409 -12.12 -18.88 -2.59
CA ALA A 409 -12.80 -17.59 -2.65
C ALA A 409 -11.92 -16.49 -3.27
N GLY A 410 -10.62 -16.60 -3.10
CA GLY A 410 -9.63 -15.65 -3.59
C GLY A 410 -9.55 -14.35 -2.78
N PHE A 411 -8.68 -13.48 -3.26
CA PHE A 411 -8.48 -12.11 -2.80
C PHE A 411 -8.08 -11.25 -4.01
N VAL A 412 -8.76 -10.14 -4.24
CA VAL A 412 -8.44 -9.23 -5.35
C VAL A 412 -7.68 -8.01 -4.84
N GLY A 413 -8.25 -7.31 -3.89
CA GLY A 413 -7.69 -6.26 -3.06
C GLY A 413 -6.55 -5.46 -3.68
N TRP A 414 -5.49 -5.29 -2.91
CA TRP A 414 -4.26 -4.58 -3.33
C TRP A 414 -3.43 -5.30 -4.39
N ASN A 415 -3.77 -6.56 -4.76
CA ASN A 415 -3.09 -7.26 -5.85
C ASN A 415 -3.20 -6.53 -7.18
N LEU A 416 -4.24 -5.71 -7.33
CA LEU A 416 -4.45 -4.84 -8.49
C LEU A 416 -3.28 -3.86 -8.73
N LEU A 417 -2.50 -3.51 -7.71
CA LEU A 417 -1.32 -2.64 -7.85
C LEU A 417 -0.23 -3.23 -8.75
N ALA A 418 -0.23 -4.56 -8.99
CA ALA A 418 0.74 -5.19 -9.88
C ALA A 418 0.57 -4.73 -11.35
N GLU A 419 -0.67 -4.48 -11.78
CA GLU A 419 -0.93 -3.89 -13.10
C GLU A 419 -0.38 -2.47 -13.19
N ASP A 420 -0.62 -1.66 -12.16
CA ASP A 420 -0.13 -0.28 -12.11
C ASP A 420 1.39 -0.20 -12.18
N MET A 421 2.09 -1.09 -11.43
CA MET A 421 3.54 -1.20 -11.51
C MET A 421 4.00 -1.59 -12.92
N LEU A 422 3.39 -2.60 -13.54
CA LEU A 422 3.77 -3.07 -14.87
C LEU A 422 3.48 -2.05 -15.96
N GLN A 423 2.36 -1.32 -15.88
CA GLN A 423 2.02 -0.21 -16.78
C GLN A 423 3.08 0.90 -16.72
N CYS A 424 3.53 1.24 -15.51
CA CYS A 424 4.59 2.23 -15.31
C CYS A 424 5.94 1.80 -15.91
N GLU A 425 6.30 0.52 -15.81
CA GLU A 425 7.53 0.01 -16.38
C GLU A 425 7.46 -0.07 -17.93
N ALA A 426 6.29 -0.37 -18.47
CA ALA A 426 6.06 -0.43 -19.91
C ALA A 426 6.04 0.95 -20.59
N SER A 427 5.64 2.01 -19.86
CA SER A 427 5.51 3.37 -20.43
C SER A 427 6.84 4.06 -20.72
N GLN A 428 7.96 3.54 -20.27
CA GLN A 428 9.33 4.07 -20.43
C GLN A 428 9.56 5.52 -19.96
N SER A 429 8.53 6.23 -19.52
CA SER A 429 8.65 7.61 -19.06
C SER A 429 8.00 7.81 -17.68
N ASP A 430 8.74 8.40 -16.74
CA ASP A 430 8.24 8.72 -15.40
C ASP A 430 7.07 9.71 -15.42
N GLY A 431 6.99 10.54 -16.45
CA GLY A 431 5.92 11.53 -16.62
C GLY A 431 4.55 10.93 -16.89
N HIS A 432 4.46 9.67 -17.27
CA HIS A 432 3.20 8.97 -17.57
C HIS A 432 2.78 7.97 -16.48
N CYS A 433 3.59 7.81 -15.44
CA CYS A 433 3.25 6.94 -14.32
C CYS A 433 2.39 7.71 -13.31
N ALA A 434 1.06 7.68 -13.51
CA ALA A 434 0.13 8.40 -12.66
C ALA A 434 0.22 7.95 -11.20
N ILE A 435 0.31 6.65 -10.93
CA ILE A 435 0.37 6.13 -9.56
C ILE A 435 1.60 6.61 -8.78
N ILE A 436 2.74 6.84 -9.44
CA ILE A 436 3.91 7.46 -8.78
C ILE A 436 3.57 8.88 -8.36
N ARG A 437 2.93 9.67 -9.23
CA ARG A 437 2.53 11.05 -8.91
C ARG A 437 1.48 11.10 -7.81
N GLU A 438 0.47 10.24 -7.90
CA GLU A 438 -0.62 10.16 -6.94
C GLU A 438 -0.16 9.72 -5.56
N PHE A 439 0.73 8.74 -5.52
CA PHE A 439 1.28 8.27 -4.26
C PHE A 439 2.43 9.15 -3.77
N SER A 440 3.16 9.80 -4.66
CA SER A 440 4.32 10.63 -4.32
C SER A 440 3.86 11.98 -3.80
N LEU A 441 4.00 12.18 -2.50
CA LEU A 441 3.91 13.49 -1.85
C LEU A 441 5.20 14.30 -2.07
N GLU A 442 5.84 14.16 -3.24
CA GLU A 442 7.17 14.73 -3.55
C GLU A 442 7.24 16.24 -3.37
N SER A 443 6.18 16.93 -3.73
CA SER A 443 6.19 18.41 -3.64
C SER A 443 6.32 18.94 -2.21
N PRO A 444 5.66 18.36 -1.16
CA PRO A 444 5.82 18.85 0.20
C PRO A 444 7.13 18.45 0.88
N LEU A 445 7.73 17.27 0.55
CA LEU A 445 8.96 16.81 1.20
C LEU A 445 10.22 17.48 0.65
N ALA A 446 10.24 17.81 -0.63
CA ALA A 446 11.36 18.50 -1.27
C ALA A 446 11.60 19.92 -0.70
N HIS A 447 10.61 20.48 -0.04
CA HIS A 447 10.62 21.84 0.52
C HIS A 447 10.55 21.86 2.06
N LEU A 448 10.69 20.72 2.74
CA LEU A 448 10.84 20.71 4.20
C LEU A 448 12.29 21.02 4.57
N PRO A 449 12.53 22.05 5.40
CA PRO A 449 13.87 22.41 5.86
C PRO A 449 14.51 21.32 6.72
#